data_d96c825f2165c88bc519dddeaedcce48
#
_entry.id   d96c825f2165c88bc519dddeaedcce48
#
_cell.length_a   1.000
_cell.length_b   1.000
_cell.length_c   1.000
_cell.angle_alpha   90.00
_cell.angle_beta   90.00
_cell.angle_gamma   90.00
#
_symmetry.space_group_name_H-M   'P 1'
#
loop_
_entity.id
_entity.type
_entity.pdbx_description
1 polymer ?
#
loop_
_entity_poly.entity_id
_entity_poly.type
_entity_poly.pdbx_seq_one_letter_code
_entity_poly.pdbx_strand_id
1 'polypeptide(L)'
;MNRRKFIETSGVAAGAAMLGNVTPKIAPQAGEPVIRPSKNARIKLGLYSISYGGIWYKGSALSFEDFCKRAKDFGFDGVELDNKRPMGNPMDMDQKKRDEMKNTLSRYGLGIPCVAANNDFSSPVPEIRECQLLMVRETARLARDLGAGLVRLFAARPGVPIHNGTGTYEFGRDSENFYSFKRQYPYVTWIDRWNYAKECFREAAKIGEEFGVVMALQNHAPLIRSWKDVLDMVNEINSPWFRICLDLPIFEKQDKDYIATAVRTIGNLQVHSHFGGEYYRDENKVIRPKMLDYYAGGIMPDYEHYIQLMGEIGYNGYFTFEVCHPLLNKDHSVAGIEFVHDQVALAREYMASIINK
;
A
#
# COMPACT_ATOMS: atom_id res chain seq x y z
N MET A 1 32.59 9.34 -30.39
CA MET A 1 32.05 7.98 -30.56
C MET A 1 30.73 8.06 -31.33
N ASN A 2 30.64 7.40 -32.49
CA ASN A 2 29.68 7.72 -33.54
C ASN A 2 28.33 7.01 -33.32
N ARG A 3 27.22 7.76 -33.31
CA ARG A 3 25.83 7.31 -33.08
C ARG A 3 25.24 6.35 -34.14
N ARG A 4 26.01 5.88 -35.12
CA ARG A 4 25.54 5.06 -36.24
C ARG A 4 25.76 3.54 -36.12
N LYS A 5 26.29 3.02 -35.01
CA LYS A 5 26.56 1.58 -34.85
C LYS A 5 25.55 0.81 -33.97
N PHE A 6 24.43 1.42 -33.59
CA PHE A 6 23.44 0.79 -32.70
C PHE A 6 22.19 0.23 -33.43
N ILE A 7 22.08 0.33 -34.74
CA ILE A 7 20.83 -0.03 -35.46
C ILE A 7 20.94 -1.30 -36.33
N GLU A 8 22.08 -2.00 -36.37
CA GLU A 8 22.25 -3.10 -37.31
C GLU A 8 22.17 -4.55 -36.74
N THR A 9 21.62 -4.75 -35.54
CA THR A 9 21.43 -6.09 -34.99
C THR A 9 20.04 -6.31 -34.40
N SER A 10 18.99 -6.03 -35.16
CA SER A 10 17.63 -6.47 -34.83
C SER A 10 17.00 -7.11 -36.06
N GLY A 11 17.40 -8.32 -36.33
CA GLY A 11 16.76 -9.19 -37.32
C GLY A 11 15.39 -9.65 -36.80
N VAL A 12 14.36 -9.30 -37.55
CA VAL A 12 12.99 -9.76 -37.39
C VAL A 12 12.91 -11.26 -37.69
N ALA A 13 12.52 -12.08 -36.71
CA ALA A 13 11.98 -13.41 -36.94
C ALA A 13 10.51 -13.41 -36.48
N ALA A 14 9.60 -13.31 -37.43
CA ALA A 14 8.19 -13.57 -37.22
C ALA A 14 7.98 -15.08 -37.01
N GLY A 15 7.53 -15.47 -35.84
CA GLY A 15 7.09 -16.83 -35.53
C GLY A 15 5.84 -16.74 -34.66
N ALA A 16 4.68 -17.03 -35.28
CA ALA A 16 3.43 -17.23 -34.52
C ALA A 16 3.61 -18.48 -33.66
N ALA A 17 3.61 -18.31 -32.33
CA ALA A 17 3.55 -19.40 -31.37
C ALA A 17 2.40 -19.16 -30.40
N MET A 18 1.59 -20.19 -30.25
CA MET A 18 0.41 -20.31 -29.41
C MET A 18 0.61 -19.73 -28.02
N LEU A 19 -0.36 -18.94 -27.56
CA LEU A 19 -0.51 -18.48 -26.20
C LEU A 19 -0.82 -19.67 -25.28
N GLY A 20 0.22 -20.37 -24.85
CA GLY A 20 0.16 -21.21 -23.69
C GLY A 20 0.43 -20.34 -22.47
N ASN A 21 -0.40 -20.43 -21.44
CA ASN A 21 -0.24 -19.78 -20.13
C ASN A 21 1.11 -20.15 -19.51
N VAL A 22 2.15 -19.38 -19.77
CA VAL A 22 3.44 -19.49 -19.08
C VAL A 22 3.53 -18.31 -18.12
N THR A 23 3.03 -18.51 -16.90
CA THR A 23 3.49 -17.70 -15.76
C THR A 23 5.00 -17.96 -15.63
N PRO A 24 5.86 -16.94 -15.69
CA PRO A 24 7.28 -17.14 -15.43
C PRO A 24 7.43 -17.58 -13.97
N LYS A 25 7.78 -18.84 -13.77
CA LYS A 25 8.26 -19.32 -12.46
C LYS A 25 9.65 -18.75 -12.28
N ILE A 26 9.75 -17.60 -11.60
CA ILE A 26 11.05 -17.11 -11.12
C ILE A 26 11.48 -18.10 -10.03
N ALA A 27 12.54 -18.85 -10.28
CA ALA A 27 13.12 -19.73 -9.27
C ALA A 27 13.82 -18.88 -8.20
N PRO A 28 13.61 -19.14 -6.89
CA PRO A 28 14.28 -18.39 -5.83
C PRO A 28 15.81 -18.57 -5.92
N GLN A 29 16.52 -17.42 -5.88
CA GLN A 29 17.99 -17.41 -5.74
C GLN A 29 18.36 -17.45 -4.26
N ALA A 30 19.57 -17.93 -3.93
CA ALA A 30 20.05 -17.97 -2.55
C ALA A 30 20.12 -16.55 -1.96
N GLY A 31 19.37 -16.30 -0.87
CA GLY A 31 19.25 -14.99 -0.23
C GLY A 31 17.92 -14.26 -0.50
N GLU A 32 17.03 -14.84 -1.31
CA GLU A 32 15.71 -14.24 -1.58
C GLU A 32 14.77 -14.31 -0.37
N PRO A 33 13.98 -13.24 -0.13
CA PRO A 33 12.93 -13.28 0.86
C PRO A 33 11.85 -14.25 0.42
N VAL A 34 11.71 -15.36 1.13
CA VAL A 34 10.73 -16.38 0.77
C VAL A 34 9.39 -16.08 1.45
N ILE A 35 8.52 -15.34 0.78
CA ILE A 35 7.11 -15.28 1.12
C ILE A 35 6.45 -16.47 0.41
N ARG A 36 6.35 -17.60 1.11
CA ARG A 36 5.77 -18.82 0.53
C ARG A 36 4.27 -18.86 0.72
N PRO A 37 3.48 -19.10 -0.35
CA PRO A 37 2.09 -19.48 -0.20
C PRO A 37 1.99 -20.71 0.71
N SER A 38 1.05 -20.68 1.65
CA SER A 38 0.82 -21.79 2.58
C SER A 38 -0.59 -22.32 2.38
N LYS A 39 -0.75 -23.65 2.27
CA LYS A 39 -2.07 -24.29 2.20
C LYS A 39 -2.90 -24.10 3.50
N ASN A 40 -2.21 -23.76 4.59
CA ASN A 40 -2.83 -23.46 5.89
C ASN A 40 -2.68 -21.95 6.20
N ALA A 41 -2.71 -21.11 5.16
CA ALA A 41 -2.55 -19.68 5.28
C ALA A 41 -3.65 -19.09 6.16
N ARG A 42 -3.26 -18.39 7.21
CA ARG A 42 -4.16 -17.55 8.01
C ARG A 42 -3.86 -16.10 7.69
N ILE A 43 -4.82 -15.43 7.10
CA ILE A 43 -4.76 -13.98 6.94
C ILE A 43 -4.83 -13.35 8.32
N LYS A 44 -3.87 -12.49 8.63
CA LYS A 44 -3.82 -11.72 9.87
C LYS A 44 -4.44 -10.35 9.65
N LEU A 45 -5.02 -9.78 10.70
CA LEU A 45 -5.57 -8.43 10.65
C LEU A 45 -4.58 -7.42 11.21
N GLY A 46 -4.28 -6.39 10.43
CA GLY A 46 -3.46 -5.26 10.83
C GLY A 46 -4.26 -3.98 10.99
N LEU A 47 -3.68 -3.01 11.70
CA LEU A 47 -4.19 -1.64 11.81
C LEU A 47 -3.12 -0.66 11.32
N TYR A 48 -3.46 0.17 10.34
CA TYR A 48 -2.54 1.16 9.79
C TYR A 48 -2.59 2.46 10.57
N SER A 49 -1.43 2.97 10.96
CA SER A 49 -1.27 4.13 11.84
C SER A 49 -1.82 5.43 11.25
N ILE A 50 -2.03 5.51 9.94
CA ILE A 50 -2.68 6.65 9.28
C ILE A 50 -4.08 6.92 9.83
N SER A 51 -4.79 5.87 10.28
CA SER A 51 -6.10 5.98 10.89
C SER A 51 -6.10 6.82 12.17
N TYR A 52 -4.95 6.91 12.85
CA TYR A 52 -4.75 7.65 14.08
C TYR A 52 -3.71 8.77 13.97
N GLY A 53 -3.40 9.18 12.75
CA GLY A 53 -2.42 10.21 12.45
C GLY A 53 -2.89 11.66 12.71
N GLY A 54 -4.11 11.88 13.19
CA GLY A 54 -4.66 13.21 13.46
C GLY A 54 -5.01 14.02 12.20
N ILE A 55 -5.11 13.36 11.03
CA ILE A 55 -5.38 14.04 9.76
C ILE A 55 -6.80 13.81 9.22
N TRP A 56 -7.49 12.75 9.69
CA TRP A 56 -8.80 12.36 9.19
C TRP A 56 -9.95 12.63 10.16
N TYR A 57 -9.62 13.14 11.32
CA TYR A 57 -10.57 13.44 12.40
C TYR A 57 -10.13 14.70 13.18
N LYS A 58 -11.04 15.29 13.92
CA LYS A 58 -10.75 16.42 14.79
C LYS A 58 -10.11 15.93 16.08
N GLY A 59 -8.82 16.20 16.25
CA GLY A 59 -8.04 15.81 17.43
C GLY A 59 -6.57 15.57 17.09
N SER A 60 -5.79 15.30 18.12
CA SER A 60 -4.36 15.02 17.98
C SER A 60 -4.14 13.56 17.53
N ALA A 61 -3.03 13.32 16.85
CA ALA A 61 -2.54 11.97 16.61
C ALA A 61 -2.28 11.25 17.94
N LEU A 62 -2.46 9.93 17.93
CA LEU A 62 -2.04 9.10 19.07
C LEU A 62 -0.51 9.01 19.14
N SER A 63 0.00 8.77 20.35
CA SER A 63 1.36 8.27 20.50
C SER A 63 1.49 6.87 19.90
N PHE A 64 2.71 6.42 19.57
CA PHE A 64 2.91 5.06 19.07
C PHE A 64 2.46 3.99 20.09
N GLU A 65 2.68 4.25 21.39
CA GLU A 65 2.24 3.34 22.44
C GLU A 65 0.71 3.26 22.55
N ASP A 66 0.01 4.42 22.56
CA ASP A 66 -1.45 4.45 22.59
C ASP A 66 -2.06 3.80 21.35
N PHE A 67 -1.45 3.98 20.20
CA PHE A 67 -1.84 3.31 18.96
C PHE A 67 -1.71 1.79 19.07
N CYS A 68 -0.56 1.29 19.53
CA CYS A 68 -0.36 -0.15 19.76
C CYS A 68 -1.36 -0.70 20.79
N LYS A 69 -1.60 0.06 21.88
CA LYS A 69 -2.61 -0.33 22.88
C LYS A 69 -3.99 -0.46 22.23
N ARG A 70 -4.42 0.51 21.42
CA ARG A 70 -5.71 0.45 20.71
C ARG A 70 -5.79 -0.73 19.74
N ALA A 71 -4.74 -0.97 18.94
CA ALA A 71 -4.70 -2.12 18.07
C ALA A 71 -4.90 -3.43 18.84
N LYS A 72 -4.25 -3.56 20.01
CA LYS A 72 -4.40 -4.72 20.89
C LYS A 72 -5.80 -4.82 21.49
N ASP A 73 -6.34 -3.72 22.02
CA ASP A 73 -7.67 -3.68 22.64
C ASP A 73 -8.77 -4.08 21.66
N PHE A 74 -8.65 -3.71 20.37
CA PHE A 74 -9.57 -4.13 19.32
C PHE A 74 -9.28 -5.51 18.75
N GLY A 75 -8.18 -6.15 19.14
CA GLY A 75 -7.85 -7.53 18.77
C GLY A 75 -7.22 -7.68 17.38
N PHE A 76 -6.48 -6.67 16.90
CA PHE A 76 -5.63 -6.82 15.73
C PHE A 76 -4.39 -7.68 16.03
N ASP A 77 -3.89 -8.37 15.00
CA ASP A 77 -2.69 -9.21 15.09
C ASP A 77 -1.39 -8.39 14.91
N GLY A 78 -1.50 -7.18 14.36
CA GLY A 78 -0.33 -6.33 14.13
C GLY A 78 -0.70 -4.91 13.71
N VAL A 79 0.34 -4.11 13.46
CA VAL A 79 0.22 -2.71 13.05
C VAL A 79 1.08 -2.42 11.83
N GLU A 80 0.58 -1.60 10.93
CA GLU A 80 1.37 -0.99 9.86
C GLU A 80 1.72 0.44 10.27
N LEU A 81 2.96 0.85 10.04
CA LEU A 81 3.46 2.16 10.41
C LEU A 81 3.58 3.07 9.18
N ASP A 82 2.98 4.25 9.22
CA ASP A 82 3.23 5.32 8.25
C ASP A 82 4.54 6.04 8.61
N ASN A 83 5.39 6.32 7.63
CA ASN A 83 6.62 7.07 7.83
C ASN A 83 6.41 8.59 8.07
N LYS A 84 5.20 8.97 8.48
CA LYS A 84 4.85 10.35 8.83
C LYS A 84 5.00 10.63 10.33
N ARG A 85 5.15 11.92 10.64
CA ARG A 85 4.99 12.41 12.01
C ARG A 85 3.54 12.28 12.48
N PRO A 86 3.33 12.04 13.76
CA PRO A 86 4.35 11.96 14.82
C PRO A 86 4.87 10.54 15.07
N MET A 87 4.30 9.49 14.47
CA MET A 87 4.56 8.11 14.89
C MET A 87 5.76 7.43 14.20
N GLY A 88 5.91 7.63 12.90
CA GLY A 88 6.78 6.75 12.10
C GLY A 88 7.88 7.45 11.29
N ASN A 89 8.11 8.76 11.46
CA ASN A 89 9.11 9.45 10.66
C ASN A 89 10.53 9.04 11.06
N PRO A 90 11.33 8.44 10.14
CA PRO A 90 12.68 7.98 10.46
C PRO A 90 13.62 9.09 10.94
N MET A 91 13.37 10.35 10.54
CA MET A 91 14.19 11.50 10.96
C MET A 91 14.07 11.81 12.46
N ASP A 92 13.02 11.36 13.11
CA ASP A 92 12.76 11.59 14.53
C ASP A 92 13.18 10.39 15.40
N MET A 93 13.85 9.38 14.79
CA MET A 93 14.09 8.08 15.41
C MET A 93 15.57 7.69 15.38
N ASP A 94 16.23 7.90 16.50
CA ASP A 94 17.52 7.27 16.78
C ASP A 94 17.36 5.76 17.10
N GLN A 95 18.45 5.06 17.30
CA GLN A 95 18.43 3.62 17.61
C GLN A 95 17.64 3.34 18.90
N LYS A 96 17.82 4.16 19.93
CA LYS A 96 17.13 3.98 21.22
C LYS A 96 15.62 4.04 21.02
N LYS A 97 15.11 5.00 20.24
CA LYS A 97 13.68 5.12 19.95
C LYS A 97 13.14 3.93 19.17
N ARG A 98 13.91 3.40 18.19
CA ARG A 98 13.53 2.19 17.44
C ARG A 98 13.45 0.96 18.37
N ASP A 99 14.40 0.81 19.30
CA ASP A 99 14.40 -0.26 20.29
C ASP A 99 13.19 -0.14 21.25
N GLU A 100 12.85 1.09 21.70
CA GLU A 100 11.66 1.35 22.49
C GLU A 100 10.38 0.95 21.75
N MET A 101 10.26 1.31 20.46
CA MET A 101 9.12 0.92 19.63
C MET A 101 9.02 -0.59 19.46
N LYS A 102 10.14 -1.27 19.22
CA LYS A 102 10.19 -2.74 19.13
C LYS A 102 9.77 -3.41 20.44
N ASN A 103 10.20 -2.87 21.58
CA ASN A 103 9.77 -3.35 22.89
C ASN A 103 8.27 -3.12 23.13
N THR A 104 7.72 -2.01 22.66
CA THR A 104 6.29 -1.72 22.72
C THR A 104 5.48 -2.74 21.91
N LEU A 105 5.88 -3.02 20.65
CA LEU A 105 5.26 -4.07 19.84
C LEU A 105 5.27 -5.42 20.56
N SER A 106 6.42 -5.81 21.11
CA SER A 106 6.56 -7.08 21.85
C SER A 106 5.67 -7.12 23.10
N ARG A 107 5.58 -6.04 23.86
CA ARG A 107 4.75 -5.92 25.07
C ARG A 107 3.27 -6.14 24.77
N TYR A 108 2.78 -5.61 23.64
CA TYR A 108 1.38 -5.80 23.21
C TYR A 108 1.16 -7.07 22.37
N GLY A 109 2.23 -7.82 22.06
CA GLY A 109 2.14 -9.03 21.23
C GLY A 109 1.68 -8.73 19.80
N LEU A 110 2.10 -7.59 19.24
CA LEU A 110 1.73 -7.14 17.89
C LEU A 110 2.86 -7.39 16.92
N GLY A 111 2.53 -7.92 15.73
CA GLY A 111 3.44 -7.94 14.59
C GLY A 111 3.50 -6.58 13.91
N ILE A 112 4.57 -6.35 13.14
CA ILE A 112 4.69 -5.21 12.24
C ILE A 112 5.00 -5.72 10.82
N PRO A 113 3.99 -5.94 9.96
CA PRO A 113 4.22 -6.46 8.62
C PRO A 113 4.92 -5.46 7.71
N CYS A 114 4.60 -4.18 7.85
CA CYS A 114 4.92 -3.17 6.86
C CYS A 114 5.19 -1.80 7.49
N VAL A 115 6.12 -1.05 6.89
CA VAL A 115 6.24 0.40 7.05
C VAL A 115 5.95 1.07 5.71
N ALA A 116 4.99 1.99 5.67
CA ALA A 116 4.62 2.68 4.45
C ALA A 116 5.53 3.89 4.20
N ALA A 117 6.13 3.96 3.02
CA ALA A 117 6.81 5.14 2.54
C ALA A 117 5.85 5.99 1.71
N ASN A 118 5.76 7.28 2.01
CA ASN A 118 4.94 8.22 1.24
C ASN A 118 5.82 8.89 0.18
N ASN A 119 6.15 8.14 -0.87
CA ASN A 119 7.09 8.60 -1.90
C ASN A 119 6.39 8.99 -3.21
N ASP A 120 6.99 9.93 -3.92
CA ASP A 120 6.67 10.30 -5.30
C ASP A 120 7.94 10.24 -6.14
N PHE A 121 8.01 9.28 -7.04
CA PHE A 121 9.14 9.07 -7.96
C PHE A 121 8.89 9.63 -9.36
N SER A 122 7.77 10.31 -9.58
CA SER A 122 7.34 10.76 -10.90
C SER A 122 7.85 12.15 -11.29
N SER A 123 8.59 12.83 -10.41
CA SER A 123 9.14 14.17 -10.70
C SER A 123 10.16 14.14 -11.83
N PRO A 124 10.13 15.11 -12.78
CA PRO A 124 11.19 15.27 -13.77
C PRO A 124 12.51 15.82 -13.17
N VAL A 125 12.47 16.38 -11.96
CA VAL A 125 13.62 16.94 -11.26
C VAL A 125 14.38 15.82 -10.53
N PRO A 126 15.62 15.51 -10.93
CA PRO A 126 16.39 14.40 -10.34
C PRO A 126 16.55 14.52 -8.83
N GLU A 127 16.88 15.70 -8.32
CA GLU A 127 17.14 15.97 -6.91
C GLU A 127 15.92 15.69 -6.03
N ILE A 128 14.70 15.91 -6.56
CA ILE A 128 13.46 15.56 -5.86
C ILE A 128 13.35 14.04 -5.74
N ARG A 129 13.63 13.30 -6.82
CA ARG A 129 13.60 11.82 -6.78
C ARG A 129 14.65 11.24 -5.85
N GLU A 130 15.86 11.84 -5.84
CA GLU A 130 16.96 11.44 -4.96
C GLU A 130 16.59 11.65 -3.47
N CYS A 131 15.97 12.79 -3.13
CA CYS A 131 15.43 13.03 -1.78
C CYS A 131 14.35 11.99 -1.39
N GLN A 132 13.50 11.60 -2.32
CA GLN A 132 12.51 10.55 -2.08
C GLN A 132 13.17 9.17 -1.87
N LEU A 133 14.19 8.84 -2.65
CA LEU A 133 14.97 7.60 -2.47
C LEU A 133 15.70 7.58 -1.13
N LEU A 134 16.27 8.71 -0.70
CA LEU A 134 16.88 8.82 0.62
C LEU A 134 15.85 8.53 1.73
N MET A 135 14.65 9.08 1.63
CA MET A 135 13.58 8.80 2.60
C MET A 135 13.15 7.33 2.57
N VAL A 136 13.05 6.72 1.39
CA VAL A 136 12.75 5.29 1.24
C VAL A 136 13.86 4.44 1.90
N ARG A 137 15.12 4.82 1.74
CA ARG A 137 16.24 4.15 2.39
C ARG A 137 16.15 4.19 3.91
N GLU A 138 15.86 5.35 4.48
CA GLU A 138 15.68 5.49 5.92
C GLU A 138 14.43 4.73 6.43
N THR A 139 13.37 4.70 5.64
CA THR A 139 12.19 3.88 5.92
C THR A 139 12.52 2.39 5.90
N ALA A 140 13.34 1.92 4.95
CA ALA A 140 13.79 0.52 4.90
C ALA A 140 14.66 0.15 6.11
N ARG A 141 15.54 1.05 6.53
CA ARG A 141 16.32 0.88 7.76
C ARG A 141 15.41 0.77 8.99
N LEU A 142 14.40 1.66 9.11
CA LEU A 142 13.43 1.62 10.18
C LEU A 142 12.65 0.30 10.16
N ALA A 143 12.17 -0.14 9.00
CA ALA A 143 11.45 -1.40 8.82
C ALA A 143 12.28 -2.59 9.33
N ARG A 144 13.53 -2.70 8.89
CA ARG A 144 14.47 -3.73 9.37
C ARG A 144 14.63 -3.70 10.90
N ASP A 145 14.86 -2.52 11.47
CA ASP A 145 15.15 -2.37 12.91
C ASP A 145 13.93 -2.71 13.77
N LEU A 146 12.71 -2.44 13.27
CA LEU A 146 11.46 -2.84 13.91
C LEU A 146 11.09 -4.31 13.68
N GLY A 147 11.72 -4.98 12.69
CA GLY A 147 11.42 -6.35 12.29
C GLY A 147 10.28 -6.46 11.28
N ALA A 148 9.95 -5.38 10.57
CA ALA A 148 9.02 -5.40 9.45
C ALA A 148 9.69 -6.02 8.21
N GLY A 149 8.97 -6.92 7.53
CA GLY A 149 9.46 -7.56 6.31
C GLY A 149 9.22 -6.75 5.04
N LEU A 150 8.40 -5.70 5.11
CA LEU A 150 7.94 -4.96 3.94
C LEU A 150 8.10 -3.46 4.11
N VAL A 151 8.37 -2.76 2.99
CA VAL A 151 8.17 -1.32 2.82
C VAL A 151 7.18 -1.12 1.68
N ARG A 152 6.04 -0.49 1.96
CA ARG A 152 5.04 -0.17 0.93
C ARG A 152 5.42 1.12 0.22
N LEU A 153 5.37 1.08 -1.12
CA LEU A 153 5.75 2.19 -2.00
C LEU A 153 4.60 2.65 -2.89
N PHE A 154 4.70 3.91 -3.29
CA PHE A 154 3.87 4.52 -4.32
C PHE A 154 4.71 4.92 -5.53
N ALA A 155 4.10 5.04 -6.71
CA ALA A 155 4.81 5.55 -7.88
C ALA A 155 4.80 7.08 -7.93
N ALA A 156 3.67 7.69 -7.57
CA ALA A 156 3.43 9.12 -7.73
C ALA A 156 2.42 9.62 -6.69
N ARG A 157 2.72 9.43 -5.39
CA ARG A 157 1.83 9.93 -4.35
C ARG A 157 2.25 11.34 -3.92
N PRO A 158 1.43 12.35 -4.19
CA PRO A 158 1.76 13.74 -3.85
C PRO A 158 1.61 14.07 -2.37
N GLY A 159 1.13 13.12 -1.56
CA GLY A 159 0.80 13.33 -0.17
C GLY A 159 -0.63 13.83 0.04
N VAL A 160 -0.95 14.16 1.28
CA VAL A 160 -2.25 14.70 1.69
C VAL A 160 -2.02 16.11 2.21
N PRO A 161 -2.58 17.14 1.56
CA PRO A 161 -2.50 18.50 2.08
C PRO A 161 -3.33 18.62 3.38
N ILE A 162 -2.79 19.34 4.36
CA ILE A 162 -3.46 19.62 5.60
C ILE A 162 -4.02 21.04 5.54
N HIS A 163 -5.33 21.18 5.70
CA HIS A 163 -6.02 22.46 5.77
C HIS A 163 -6.83 22.53 7.07
N ASN A 164 -6.64 23.60 7.84
CA ASN A 164 -7.28 23.77 9.15
C ASN A 164 -7.15 22.56 10.08
N GLY A 165 -5.99 21.88 10.05
CA GLY A 165 -5.69 20.73 10.91
C GLY A 165 -6.29 19.40 10.44
N THR A 166 -6.92 19.36 9.27
CA THR A 166 -7.52 18.14 8.70
C THR A 166 -6.97 17.87 7.31
N GLY A 167 -6.73 16.61 6.99
CA GLY A 167 -6.40 16.19 5.64
C GLY A 167 -7.58 16.39 4.70
N THR A 168 -7.30 16.81 3.49
CA THR A 168 -8.34 17.06 2.49
C THR A 168 -7.99 16.38 1.17
N TYR A 169 -9.01 15.84 0.50
CA TYR A 169 -8.96 15.38 -0.87
C TYR A 169 -9.92 16.22 -1.74
N GLU A 170 -9.91 17.52 -1.54
CA GLU A 170 -10.72 18.41 -2.36
C GLU A 170 -10.50 18.13 -3.85
N PHE A 171 -11.59 18.10 -4.60
CA PHE A 171 -11.63 17.97 -6.07
C PHE A 171 -11.12 16.67 -6.68
N GLY A 172 -11.38 15.54 -6.06
CA GLY A 172 -11.01 14.24 -6.62
C GLY A 172 -9.47 14.10 -6.72
N ARG A 173 -8.91 13.34 -5.84
CA ARG A 173 -7.46 13.13 -5.62
C ARG A 173 -6.61 13.15 -6.88
N ASP A 174 -7.09 12.51 -7.93
CA ASP A 174 -6.30 12.27 -9.13
C ASP A 174 -6.33 13.45 -10.08
N SER A 175 -7.44 14.17 -10.14
CA SER A 175 -7.57 15.30 -11.06
C SER A 175 -6.76 16.50 -10.61
N GLU A 176 -6.82 16.88 -9.33
CA GLU A 176 -6.04 18.03 -8.84
C GLU A 176 -4.54 17.78 -8.95
N ASN A 177 -4.08 16.59 -8.55
CA ASN A 177 -2.67 16.22 -8.69
C ASN A 177 -2.23 16.14 -10.14
N PHE A 178 -3.06 15.63 -11.02
CA PHE A 178 -2.79 15.61 -12.46
C PHE A 178 -2.70 17.02 -13.03
N TYR A 179 -3.65 17.90 -12.73
CA TYR A 179 -3.66 19.26 -13.26
C TYR A 179 -2.55 20.12 -12.67
N SER A 180 -2.25 20.01 -11.39
CA SER A 180 -1.14 20.71 -10.75
C SER A 180 0.20 20.30 -11.35
N PHE A 181 0.43 19.01 -11.51
CA PHE A 181 1.62 18.48 -12.14
C PHE A 181 1.72 18.95 -13.60
N LYS A 182 0.63 18.88 -14.36
CA LYS A 182 0.61 19.29 -15.78
C LYS A 182 0.83 20.78 -15.96
N ARG A 183 0.38 21.63 -15.04
CA ARG A 183 0.68 23.06 -15.05
C ARG A 183 2.17 23.34 -14.80
N GLN A 184 2.76 22.60 -13.84
CA GLN A 184 4.17 22.79 -13.48
C GLN A 184 5.13 22.23 -14.54
N TYR A 185 4.77 21.09 -15.14
CA TYR A 185 5.61 20.39 -16.12
C TYR A 185 4.81 20.03 -17.37
N PRO A 186 4.43 21.03 -18.21
CA PRO A 186 3.50 20.80 -19.32
C PRO A 186 4.08 19.90 -20.43
N TYR A 187 5.39 19.77 -20.50
CA TYR A 187 6.12 18.96 -21.50
C TYR A 187 6.36 17.50 -21.04
N VAL A 188 6.11 17.19 -19.76
CA VAL A 188 6.31 15.83 -19.22
C VAL A 188 5.12 14.96 -19.56
N THR A 189 5.38 13.84 -20.22
CA THR A 189 4.37 12.86 -20.59
C THR A 189 4.15 11.81 -19.49
N TRP A 190 3.09 10.99 -19.64
CA TRP A 190 2.87 9.86 -18.76
C TRP A 190 4.03 8.85 -18.82
N ILE A 191 4.57 8.59 -20.04
CA ILE A 191 5.68 7.64 -20.21
C ILE A 191 6.98 8.17 -19.58
N ASP A 192 7.20 9.48 -19.58
CA ASP A 192 8.35 10.06 -18.87
C ASP A 192 8.22 9.80 -17.35
N ARG A 193 7.05 10.06 -16.77
CA ARG A 193 6.78 9.79 -15.36
C ARG A 193 6.94 8.31 -15.00
N TRP A 194 6.47 7.41 -15.88
CA TRP A 194 6.64 5.97 -15.74
C TRP A 194 8.12 5.60 -15.70
N ASN A 195 8.91 6.13 -16.62
CA ASN A 195 10.34 5.85 -16.68
C ASN A 195 11.09 6.41 -15.48
N TYR A 196 10.76 7.62 -15.00
CA TYR A 196 11.35 8.17 -13.77
C TYR A 196 11.05 7.30 -12.56
N ALA A 197 9.81 6.88 -12.41
CA ALA A 197 9.42 5.99 -11.31
C ALA A 197 10.13 4.63 -11.42
N LYS A 198 10.21 4.05 -12.61
CA LYS A 198 10.89 2.79 -12.87
C LYS A 198 12.37 2.82 -12.48
N GLU A 199 13.09 3.88 -12.83
CA GLU A 199 14.49 4.06 -12.43
C GLU A 199 14.62 4.08 -10.91
N CYS A 200 13.79 4.84 -10.22
CA CYS A 200 13.78 4.87 -8.76
C CYS A 200 13.39 3.53 -8.13
N PHE A 201 12.46 2.78 -8.71
CA PHE A 201 12.09 1.46 -8.21
C PHE A 201 13.21 0.42 -8.35
N ARG A 202 14.03 0.51 -9.39
CA ARG A 202 15.25 -0.32 -9.49
C ARG A 202 16.24 -0.04 -8.36
N GLU A 203 16.38 1.23 -8.00
CA GLU A 203 17.20 1.62 -6.85
C GLU A 203 16.55 1.19 -5.52
N ALA A 204 15.26 1.39 -5.37
CA ALA A 204 14.51 0.93 -4.20
C ALA A 204 14.60 -0.58 -4.01
N ALA A 205 14.56 -1.37 -5.08
CA ALA A 205 14.76 -2.83 -5.00
C ALA A 205 16.14 -3.21 -4.45
N LYS A 206 17.21 -2.48 -4.85
CA LYS A 206 18.56 -2.66 -4.29
C LYS A 206 18.62 -2.27 -2.81
N ILE A 207 17.93 -1.19 -2.44
CA ILE A 207 17.78 -0.79 -1.03
C ILE A 207 17.08 -1.91 -0.24
N GLY A 208 16.01 -2.49 -0.81
CA GLY A 208 15.33 -3.63 -0.22
C GLY A 208 16.24 -4.82 0.03
N GLU A 209 17.07 -5.18 -0.96
CA GLU A 209 18.09 -6.22 -0.84
C GLU A 209 19.10 -5.90 0.27
N GLU A 210 19.62 -4.69 0.32
CA GLU A 210 20.59 -4.24 1.32
C GLU A 210 20.07 -4.36 2.76
N PHE A 211 18.80 -4.00 2.98
CA PHE A 211 18.20 -4.04 4.32
C PHE A 211 17.44 -5.34 4.63
N GLY A 212 17.29 -6.25 3.66
CA GLY A 212 16.54 -7.49 3.82
C GLY A 212 15.03 -7.25 3.95
N VAL A 213 14.48 -6.23 3.30
CA VAL A 213 13.05 -5.89 3.29
C VAL A 213 12.50 -5.84 1.87
N VAL A 214 11.31 -6.37 1.66
CA VAL A 214 10.66 -6.36 0.34
C VAL A 214 10.00 -5.00 0.11
N MET A 215 10.21 -4.43 -1.07
CA MET A 215 9.51 -3.24 -1.55
C MET A 215 8.19 -3.64 -2.21
N ALA A 216 7.06 -3.18 -1.71
CA ALA A 216 5.74 -3.55 -2.18
C ALA A 216 5.04 -2.37 -2.85
N LEU A 217 4.86 -2.42 -4.18
CA LEU A 217 4.19 -1.36 -4.95
C LEU A 217 2.67 -1.49 -4.82
N GLN A 218 2.03 -0.40 -4.40
CA GLN A 218 0.58 -0.31 -4.30
C GLN A 218 -0.07 0.16 -5.62
N ASN A 219 -1.27 -0.36 -5.92
CA ASN A 219 -2.11 0.07 -7.05
C ASN A 219 -2.74 1.45 -6.80
N HIS A 220 -1.92 2.46 -6.55
CA HIS A 220 -2.37 3.80 -6.18
C HIS A 220 -2.16 4.81 -7.32
N ALA A 221 -3.27 5.45 -7.75
CA ALA A 221 -3.22 6.58 -8.69
C ALA A 221 -2.33 7.74 -8.16
N PRO A 222 -1.86 8.65 -9.03
CA PRO A 222 -2.29 8.85 -10.41
C PRO A 222 -1.51 8.06 -11.48
N LEU A 223 -0.31 7.55 -11.20
CA LEU A 223 0.52 6.90 -12.23
C LEU A 223 0.17 5.41 -12.39
N ILE A 224 0.05 4.70 -11.29
CA ILE A 224 -0.39 3.31 -11.25
C ILE A 224 -1.91 3.31 -11.05
N ARG A 225 -2.68 2.90 -12.06
CA ARG A 225 -4.14 3.00 -12.06
C ARG A 225 -4.85 1.66 -12.03
N SER A 226 -4.15 0.61 -12.45
CA SER A 226 -4.70 -0.72 -12.57
C SER A 226 -3.75 -1.77 -11.98
N TRP A 227 -4.29 -2.96 -11.73
CA TRP A 227 -3.46 -4.11 -11.36
C TRP A 227 -2.47 -4.49 -12.47
N LYS A 228 -2.79 -4.20 -13.74
CA LYS A 228 -1.90 -4.43 -14.87
C LYS A 228 -0.69 -3.50 -14.82
N ASP A 229 -0.91 -2.22 -14.53
CA ASP A 229 0.20 -1.26 -14.36
C ASP A 229 1.15 -1.69 -13.25
N VAL A 230 0.61 -2.19 -12.12
CA VAL A 230 1.43 -2.72 -11.03
C VAL A 230 2.25 -3.91 -11.51
N LEU A 231 1.60 -4.86 -12.18
CA LEU A 231 2.25 -6.07 -12.69
C LEU A 231 3.32 -5.75 -13.74
N ASP A 232 3.01 -4.84 -14.67
CA ASP A 232 3.96 -4.41 -15.69
C ASP A 232 5.18 -3.74 -15.05
N MET A 233 4.99 -2.86 -14.08
CA MET A 233 6.11 -2.24 -13.36
C MET A 233 6.96 -3.28 -12.63
N VAL A 234 6.34 -4.23 -11.92
CA VAL A 234 7.07 -5.28 -11.21
C VAL A 234 7.84 -6.19 -12.16
N ASN A 235 7.26 -6.53 -13.32
CA ASN A 235 7.93 -7.31 -14.35
C ASN A 235 9.11 -6.54 -14.99
N GLU A 236 8.98 -5.23 -15.23
CA GLU A 236 10.07 -4.40 -15.76
C GLU A 236 11.23 -4.22 -14.76
N ILE A 237 10.95 -4.22 -13.45
CA ILE A 237 11.98 -4.19 -12.40
C ILE A 237 12.66 -5.55 -12.27
N ASN A 238 11.88 -6.63 -12.38
CA ASN A 238 12.35 -8.02 -12.33
C ASN A 238 13.31 -8.31 -11.17
N SER A 239 12.89 -7.96 -9.94
CA SER A 239 13.68 -8.18 -8.72
C SER A 239 12.89 -9.00 -7.71
N PRO A 240 13.52 -9.94 -6.99
CA PRO A 240 12.87 -10.66 -5.89
C PRO A 240 12.51 -9.74 -4.72
N TRP A 241 13.16 -8.59 -4.63
CA TRP A 241 12.93 -7.58 -3.60
C TRP A 241 11.86 -6.54 -3.98
N PHE A 242 11.17 -6.72 -5.11
CA PHE A 242 10.11 -5.84 -5.57
C PHE A 242 8.84 -6.64 -5.87
N ARG A 243 7.77 -6.38 -5.13
CA ARG A 243 6.53 -7.16 -5.09
C ARG A 243 5.31 -6.23 -5.14
N ILE A 244 4.12 -6.80 -4.96
CA ILE A 244 2.84 -6.13 -5.15
C ILE A 244 2.06 -6.02 -3.85
N CYS A 245 1.47 -4.84 -3.64
CA CYS A 245 0.44 -4.56 -2.65
C CYS A 245 -0.84 -4.16 -3.40
N LEU A 246 -1.76 -5.10 -3.63
CA LEU A 246 -3.07 -4.78 -4.20
C LEU A 246 -4.06 -4.44 -3.11
N ASP A 247 -4.72 -3.30 -3.26
CA ASP A 247 -5.76 -2.82 -2.37
C ASP A 247 -7.12 -2.85 -3.07
N LEU A 248 -8.02 -3.66 -2.57
CA LEU A 248 -9.35 -3.80 -3.14
C LEU A 248 -10.14 -2.50 -3.20
N PRO A 249 -10.16 -1.63 -2.15
CA PRO A 249 -10.96 -0.39 -2.18
C PRO A 249 -10.62 0.57 -3.32
N ILE A 250 -9.40 0.51 -3.83
CA ILE A 250 -8.91 1.43 -4.87
C ILE A 250 -8.71 0.78 -6.24
N PHE A 251 -9.28 -0.43 -6.45
CA PHE A 251 -9.35 -1.00 -7.79
C PHE A 251 -10.19 -0.12 -8.69
N GLU A 252 -9.78 0.04 -9.92
CA GLU A 252 -10.47 0.82 -10.95
C GLU A 252 -11.80 0.22 -11.40
N LYS A 253 -12.04 -1.06 -11.06
CA LYS A 253 -13.30 -1.79 -11.25
C LYS A 253 -13.53 -2.75 -10.11
N GLN A 254 -14.81 -2.88 -9.72
CA GLN A 254 -15.23 -3.77 -8.63
C GLN A 254 -15.97 -5.02 -9.13
N ASP A 255 -15.85 -5.36 -10.43
CA ASP A 255 -16.43 -6.58 -11.02
C ASP A 255 -15.74 -7.81 -10.45
N LYS A 256 -16.52 -8.83 -10.06
CA LYS A 256 -15.98 -10.07 -9.49
C LYS A 256 -14.99 -10.77 -10.41
N ASP A 257 -15.28 -10.91 -11.69
CA ASP A 257 -14.41 -11.56 -12.66
C ASP A 257 -13.13 -10.76 -12.91
N TYR A 258 -13.23 -9.42 -12.88
CA TYR A 258 -12.08 -8.54 -13.00
C TYR A 258 -11.13 -8.71 -11.81
N ILE A 259 -11.65 -8.71 -10.60
CA ILE A 259 -10.91 -8.90 -9.36
C ILE A 259 -10.30 -10.31 -9.31
N ALA A 260 -11.09 -11.34 -9.66
CA ALA A 260 -10.60 -12.72 -9.71
C ALA A 260 -9.45 -12.89 -10.70
N THR A 261 -9.56 -12.27 -11.88
CA THR A 261 -8.49 -12.27 -12.88
C THR A 261 -7.23 -11.59 -12.33
N ALA A 262 -7.37 -10.43 -11.69
CA ALA A 262 -6.26 -9.69 -11.10
C ALA A 262 -5.53 -10.53 -10.05
N VAL A 263 -6.26 -11.02 -9.04
CA VAL A 263 -5.67 -11.77 -7.92
C VAL A 263 -4.98 -13.05 -8.39
N ARG A 264 -5.64 -13.83 -9.26
CA ARG A 264 -5.06 -15.09 -9.78
C ARG A 264 -3.84 -14.85 -10.66
N THR A 265 -3.84 -13.77 -11.46
CA THR A 265 -2.70 -13.44 -12.33
C THR A 265 -1.49 -12.99 -11.52
N ILE A 266 -1.70 -12.17 -10.50
CA ILE A 266 -0.64 -11.68 -9.62
C ILE A 266 -0.10 -12.79 -8.72
N GLY A 267 -0.99 -13.65 -8.21
CA GLY A 267 -0.58 -14.83 -7.45
C GLY A 267 0.36 -14.51 -6.29
N ASN A 268 1.50 -15.19 -6.26
CA ASN A 268 2.50 -15.07 -5.19
C ASN A 268 3.32 -13.77 -5.18
N LEU A 269 3.11 -12.88 -6.16
CA LEU A 269 3.68 -11.53 -6.10
C LEU A 269 2.95 -10.65 -5.10
N GLN A 270 1.72 -11.01 -4.70
CA GLN A 270 0.93 -10.32 -3.67
C GLN A 270 1.52 -10.56 -2.28
N VAL A 271 1.97 -9.49 -1.61
CA VAL A 271 2.64 -9.61 -0.30
C VAL A 271 1.98 -8.78 0.81
N HIS A 272 1.13 -7.82 0.46
CA HIS A 272 0.40 -6.97 1.40
C HIS A 272 -0.91 -6.49 0.79
N SER A 273 -1.91 -6.16 1.63
CA SER A 273 -3.19 -5.64 1.17
C SER A 273 -3.89 -4.85 2.27
N HIS A 274 -4.81 -3.97 1.86
CA HIS A 274 -5.62 -3.15 2.78
C HIS A 274 -7.10 -3.36 2.56
N PHE A 275 -7.84 -3.10 3.62
CA PHE A 275 -9.26 -2.83 3.58
C PHE A 275 -9.53 -1.51 4.30
N GLY A 276 -10.56 -0.82 3.88
CA GLY A 276 -10.86 0.51 4.37
C GLY A 276 -12.34 0.82 4.35
N GLY A 277 -12.66 2.08 4.53
CA GLY A 277 -14.02 2.57 4.49
C GLY A 277 -14.65 2.78 5.87
N GLU A 278 -15.95 3.00 5.85
CA GLU A 278 -16.78 3.16 7.04
C GLU A 278 -17.74 1.98 7.19
N TYR A 279 -18.12 1.70 8.42
CA TYR A 279 -18.98 0.57 8.77
C TYR A 279 -20.12 1.03 9.70
N TYR A 280 -21.25 0.32 9.68
CA TYR A 280 -22.36 0.56 10.57
C TYR A 280 -23.05 -0.76 10.95
N ARG A 281 -23.82 -0.74 12.03
CA ARG A 281 -24.71 -1.86 12.35
C ARG A 281 -26.10 -1.56 11.77
N ASP A 282 -26.63 -2.53 11.04
CA ASP A 282 -28.01 -2.46 10.53
C ASP A 282 -29.04 -2.70 11.67
N GLU A 283 -30.32 -2.65 11.35
CA GLU A 283 -31.41 -2.89 12.29
C GLU A 283 -31.36 -4.26 12.99
N ASN A 284 -30.75 -5.25 12.33
CA ASN A 284 -30.51 -6.59 12.87
C ASN A 284 -29.17 -6.71 13.61
N LYS A 285 -28.50 -5.59 13.89
CA LYS A 285 -27.18 -5.49 14.52
C LYS A 285 -26.04 -6.15 13.71
N VAL A 286 -26.27 -6.46 12.44
CA VAL A 286 -25.25 -6.98 11.55
C VAL A 286 -24.37 -5.82 11.05
N ILE A 287 -23.06 -6.03 11.06
CA ILE A 287 -22.12 -5.00 10.57
C ILE A 287 -22.13 -5.01 9.04
N ARG A 288 -22.30 -3.82 8.47
CA ARG A 288 -22.30 -3.57 7.05
C ARG A 288 -21.27 -2.50 6.68
N PRO A 289 -20.57 -2.66 5.55
CA PRO A 289 -19.79 -1.57 5.00
C PRO A 289 -20.73 -0.47 4.46
N LYS A 290 -20.31 0.79 4.59
CA LYS A 290 -21.00 1.95 4.05
C LYS A 290 -20.51 2.23 2.64
N MET A 291 -21.43 2.55 1.72
CA MET A 291 -21.07 3.01 0.39
C MET A 291 -20.34 4.36 0.49
N LEU A 292 -19.20 4.47 -0.17
CA LEU A 292 -18.42 5.70 -0.24
C LEU A 292 -18.25 6.14 -1.70
N ASP A 293 -18.24 7.45 -1.90
CA ASP A 293 -18.25 8.05 -3.25
C ASP A 293 -17.01 7.74 -4.08
N TYR A 294 -15.91 7.34 -3.43
CA TYR A 294 -14.68 7.01 -4.13
C TYR A 294 -14.61 5.56 -4.65
N TYR A 295 -15.60 4.71 -4.32
CA TYR A 295 -15.61 3.35 -4.85
C TYR A 295 -15.94 3.34 -6.35
N ALA A 296 -15.11 2.66 -7.13
CA ALA A 296 -15.22 2.62 -8.57
C ALA A 296 -16.60 2.13 -9.05
N GLY A 297 -17.21 2.92 -9.93
CA GLY A 297 -18.54 2.59 -10.49
C GLY A 297 -19.70 2.64 -9.48
N GLY A 298 -19.50 3.17 -8.28
CA GLY A 298 -20.49 3.11 -7.20
C GLY A 298 -20.80 1.69 -6.74
N ILE A 299 -19.81 0.79 -6.84
CA ILE A 299 -19.94 -0.63 -6.45
C ILE A 299 -19.16 -0.85 -5.16
N MET A 300 -19.82 -1.46 -4.17
CA MET A 300 -19.21 -1.82 -2.90
C MET A 300 -18.13 -2.89 -3.10
N PRO A 301 -16.92 -2.71 -2.54
CA PRO A 301 -15.91 -3.76 -2.53
C PRO A 301 -16.42 -5.06 -1.89
N ASP A 302 -16.33 -6.17 -2.62
CA ASP A 302 -16.72 -7.50 -2.12
C ASP A 302 -15.55 -8.16 -1.39
N TYR A 303 -15.41 -7.83 -0.11
CA TYR A 303 -14.33 -8.36 0.71
C TYR A 303 -14.42 -9.87 0.93
N GLU A 304 -15.63 -10.45 0.98
CA GLU A 304 -15.79 -11.90 1.14
C GLU A 304 -15.23 -12.65 -0.07
N HIS A 305 -15.58 -12.21 -1.27
CA HIS A 305 -15.02 -12.75 -2.50
C HIS A 305 -13.50 -12.55 -2.59
N TYR A 306 -13.00 -11.36 -2.23
CA TYR A 306 -11.57 -11.06 -2.27
C TYR A 306 -10.76 -11.95 -1.31
N ILE A 307 -11.24 -12.17 -0.08
CA ILE A 307 -10.59 -13.04 0.90
C ILE A 307 -10.56 -14.49 0.42
N GLN A 308 -11.62 -14.98 -0.26
CA GLN A 308 -11.62 -16.31 -0.88
C GLN A 308 -10.53 -16.42 -1.94
N LEU A 309 -10.42 -15.44 -2.83
CA LEU A 309 -9.39 -15.39 -3.86
C LEU A 309 -7.97 -15.33 -3.27
N MET A 310 -7.78 -14.56 -2.19
CA MET A 310 -6.49 -14.52 -1.47
C MET A 310 -6.13 -15.90 -0.87
N GLY A 311 -7.14 -16.65 -0.40
CA GLY A 311 -6.97 -18.05 0.02
C GLY A 311 -6.56 -18.97 -1.15
N GLU A 312 -7.17 -18.82 -2.33
CA GLU A 312 -6.84 -19.61 -3.52
C GLU A 312 -5.36 -19.45 -3.93
N ILE A 313 -4.81 -18.26 -3.86
CA ILE A 313 -3.39 -18.00 -4.17
C ILE A 313 -2.44 -18.34 -3.01
N GLY A 314 -2.98 -18.79 -1.87
CA GLY A 314 -2.20 -19.12 -0.68
C GLY A 314 -1.61 -17.91 0.04
N TYR A 315 -2.25 -16.75 -0.05
CA TYR A 315 -1.81 -15.54 0.62
C TYR A 315 -1.74 -15.74 2.14
N ASN A 316 -0.63 -15.34 2.73
CA ASN A 316 -0.27 -15.61 4.13
C ASN A 316 0.21 -14.33 4.82
N GLY A 317 -0.30 -13.18 4.39
CA GLY A 317 0.09 -11.87 4.87
C GLY A 317 -0.92 -11.24 5.83
N TYR A 318 -0.78 -9.93 5.96
CA TYR A 318 -1.71 -9.09 6.69
C TYR A 318 -2.70 -8.43 5.75
N PHE A 319 -3.94 -8.32 6.21
CA PHE A 319 -4.97 -7.49 5.63
C PHE A 319 -5.18 -6.33 6.60
N THR A 320 -4.75 -5.14 6.22
CA THR A 320 -4.59 -4.03 7.16
C THR A 320 -5.69 -3.00 6.98
N PHE A 321 -6.34 -2.63 8.08
CA PHE A 321 -7.39 -1.60 8.07
C PHE A 321 -6.80 -0.20 8.02
N GLU A 322 -7.36 0.63 7.14
CA GLU A 322 -7.02 2.04 7.05
C GLU A 322 -8.24 2.96 6.94
N VAL A 323 -8.15 4.10 7.60
CA VAL A 323 -9.00 5.26 7.33
C VAL A 323 -8.16 6.26 6.55
N CYS A 324 -8.50 6.47 5.28
CA CYS A 324 -7.78 7.37 4.37
C CYS A 324 -8.66 8.46 3.79
N HIS A 325 -9.67 8.92 4.53
CA HIS A 325 -10.56 10.01 4.16
C HIS A 325 -11.08 10.70 5.43
N PRO A 326 -11.51 11.98 5.34
CA PRO A 326 -12.13 12.66 6.47
C PRO A 326 -13.37 11.93 6.97
N LEU A 327 -13.42 11.63 8.26
CA LEU A 327 -14.61 11.08 8.90
C LEU A 327 -15.55 12.24 9.30
N LEU A 328 -16.80 12.13 8.88
CA LEU A 328 -17.78 13.21 9.04
C LEU A 328 -18.95 12.79 9.93
N ASN A 329 -19.36 13.69 10.80
CA ASN A 329 -20.63 13.63 11.52
C ASN A 329 -21.82 13.79 10.54
N LYS A 330 -23.03 13.56 11.01
CA LYS A 330 -24.26 13.74 10.21
C LYS A 330 -24.48 15.18 9.72
N ASP A 331 -23.93 16.17 10.41
CA ASP A 331 -23.95 17.58 10.05
C ASP A 331 -22.80 18.02 9.13
N HIS A 332 -22.06 17.04 8.57
CA HIS A 332 -20.88 17.22 7.74
C HIS A 332 -19.68 17.89 8.43
N SER A 333 -19.70 18.09 9.72
CA SER A 333 -18.51 18.50 10.48
C SER A 333 -17.54 17.31 10.61
N VAL A 334 -16.24 17.61 10.73
CA VAL A 334 -15.21 16.57 10.93
C VAL A 334 -15.41 15.92 12.32
N ALA A 335 -15.53 14.60 12.32
CA ALA A 335 -15.77 13.80 13.51
C ALA A 335 -14.57 13.80 14.47
N GLY A 336 -14.80 13.50 15.74
CA GLY A 336 -13.76 13.33 16.75
C GLY A 336 -13.15 11.92 16.75
N ILE A 337 -12.15 11.72 17.62
CA ILE A 337 -11.42 10.45 17.74
C ILE A 337 -12.32 9.26 18.16
N GLU A 338 -13.38 9.49 18.91
CA GLU A 338 -14.31 8.44 19.34
C GLU A 338 -14.98 7.79 18.14
N PHE A 339 -15.33 8.57 17.10
CA PHE A 339 -15.86 8.03 15.87
C PHE A 339 -14.82 7.15 15.13
N VAL A 340 -13.53 7.51 15.19
CA VAL A 340 -12.45 6.66 14.67
C VAL A 340 -12.40 5.33 15.42
N HIS A 341 -12.50 5.36 16.76
CA HIS A 341 -12.52 4.15 17.58
C HIS A 341 -13.66 3.21 17.19
N ASP A 342 -14.87 3.78 17.00
CA ASP A 342 -16.03 3.00 16.56
C ASP A 342 -15.81 2.38 15.18
N GLN A 343 -15.28 3.14 14.22
CA GLN A 343 -15.02 2.63 12.88
C GLN A 343 -13.95 1.53 12.87
N VAL A 344 -12.87 1.69 13.62
CA VAL A 344 -11.80 0.69 13.73
C VAL A 344 -12.33 -0.60 14.36
N ALA A 345 -13.15 -0.50 15.42
CA ALA A 345 -13.76 -1.65 16.08
C ALA A 345 -14.72 -2.40 15.12
N LEU A 346 -15.62 -1.67 14.45
CA LEU A 346 -16.57 -2.23 13.50
C LEU A 346 -15.87 -2.90 12.32
N ALA A 347 -14.88 -2.25 11.74
CA ALA A 347 -14.10 -2.78 10.63
C ALA A 347 -13.39 -4.10 11.00
N ARG A 348 -12.76 -4.13 12.18
CA ARG A 348 -12.10 -5.33 12.68
C ARG A 348 -13.07 -6.49 12.90
N GLU A 349 -14.22 -6.22 13.52
CA GLU A 349 -15.26 -7.24 13.77
C GLU A 349 -15.84 -7.76 12.44
N TYR A 350 -16.14 -6.85 11.49
CA TYR A 350 -16.62 -7.21 10.16
C TYR A 350 -15.64 -8.13 9.45
N MET A 351 -14.37 -7.74 9.37
CA MET A 351 -13.37 -8.53 8.65
C MET A 351 -13.08 -9.86 9.31
N ALA A 352 -13.07 -9.91 10.63
CA ALA A 352 -12.93 -11.17 11.38
C ALA A 352 -14.09 -12.13 11.10
N SER A 353 -15.32 -11.64 10.92
CA SER A 353 -16.48 -12.47 10.58
C SER A 353 -16.38 -13.10 9.18
N ILE A 354 -15.61 -12.48 8.27
CA ILE A 354 -15.36 -13.01 6.92
C ILE A 354 -14.22 -14.04 6.93
N ILE A 355 -13.10 -13.72 7.58
CA ILE A 355 -11.90 -14.58 7.57
C ILE A 355 -12.11 -15.89 8.33
N ASN A 356 -13.00 -15.91 9.31
CA ASN A 356 -13.27 -17.09 10.13
C ASN A 356 -14.41 -17.99 9.59
N LYS A 357 -15.01 -17.65 8.45
CA LYS A 357 -15.95 -18.51 7.72
C LYS A 357 -15.20 -19.59 6.93
#